data_e212a563f9c942aa74ee6c2464d330c9
#
_entry.id   e212a563f9c942aa74ee6c2464d330c9
#
_cell.length_a   1.000
_cell.length_b   1.000
_cell.length_c   1.000
_cell.angle_alpha   90.00
_cell.angle_beta   90.00
_cell.angle_gamma   90.00
#
_symmetry.space_group_name_H-M   'P 1'
#
loop_
_entity.id
_entity.type
_entity.pdbx_description
1 polymer ?
#
loop_
_entity_poly.entity_id
_entity_poly.type
_entity_poly.pdbx_seq_one_letter_code
_entity_poly.pdbx_strand_id
1 'polypeptide(L)'
;MSLPAAFLRDAERLIPAERRFDDATSTLAFGTDASFYRLIPKLVVRVESEDEVVGLLHLAQRDRVPVTFRAAGTSLSGQAISDSVLIVLGDNWGGKEIRGQGEQIRLQPGVIGAQANAWLAPFGRKIGPDPASINACKIGGIVANNA
;
A
#
# COMPACT_ATOMS: atom_id res chain seq x y z
N MET A 1 1.44 18.92 -14.34
CA MET A 1 0.18 18.53 -15.04
C MET A 1 -0.85 18.14 -14.01
N SER A 2 -2.13 18.56 -14.16
CA SER A 2 -3.26 18.10 -13.35
C SER A 2 -3.68 16.67 -13.77
N LEU A 3 -4.37 15.95 -12.87
CA LEU A 3 -4.99 14.67 -13.23
C LEU A 3 -6.13 14.89 -14.24
N PRO A 4 -6.37 13.95 -15.18
CA PRO A 4 -7.49 14.04 -16.12
C PRO A 4 -8.83 14.09 -15.38
N ALA A 5 -9.73 14.98 -15.80
CA ALA A 5 -11.06 15.11 -15.19
C ALA A 5 -11.90 13.82 -15.28
N ALA A 6 -11.70 13.02 -16.34
CA ALA A 6 -12.36 11.72 -16.48
C ALA A 6 -11.90 10.75 -15.37
N PHE A 7 -10.59 10.66 -15.13
CA PHE A 7 -10.03 9.85 -14.07
C PHE A 7 -10.61 10.23 -12.69
N LEU A 8 -10.62 11.53 -12.36
CA LEU A 8 -11.14 12.01 -11.08
C LEU A 8 -12.61 11.63 -10.88
N ARG A 9 -13.49 11.92 -11.86
CA ARG A 9 -14.92 11.55 -11.77
C ARG A 9 -15.15 10.06 -11.57
N ASP A 10 -14.40 9.21 -12.27
CA ASP A 10 -14.58 7.78 -12.17
C ASP A 10 -13.96 7.21 -10.89
N ALA A 11 -12.84 7.76 -10.42
CA ALA A 11 -12.28 7.45 -9.11
C ALA A 11 -13.24 7.83 -7.95
N GLU A 12 -14.00 8.92 -8.09
CA GLU A 12 -15.05 9.33 -7.15
C GLU A 12 -16.20 8.34 -7.03
N ARG A 13 -16.53 7.65 -8.10
CA ARG A 13 -17.56 6.60 -8.10
C ARG A 13 -17.08 5.29 -7.49
N LEU A 14 -15.77 5.05 -7.54
CA LEU A 14 -15.13 3.82 -7.07
C LEU A 14 -14.73 3.89 -5.60
N ILE A 15 -14.21 5.05 -5.15
CA ILE A 15 -13.68 5.25 -3.81
C ILE A 15 -14.50 6.33 -3.09
N PRO A 16 -15.07 6.06 -1.90
CA PRO A 16 -15.80 7.03 -1.10
C PRO A 16 -14.95 8.26 -0.72
N ALA A 17 -15.61 9.40 -0.48
CA ALA A 17 -14.95 10.69 -0.25
C ALA A 17 -13.99 10.66 0.95
N GLU A 18 -14.36 9.98 2.04
CA GLU A 18 -13.56 9.85 3.27
C GLU A 18 -12.27 9.04 3.09
N ARG A 19 -12.11 8.38 1.94
CA ARG A 19 -10.91 7.63 1.59
C ARG A 19 -10.14 8.21 0.41
N ARG A 20 -10.49 9.46 0.01
CA ARG A 20 -9.81 10.24 -1.03
C ARG A 20 -9.29 11.53 -0.42
N PHE A 21 -8.03 11.86 -0.67
CA PHE A 21 -7.36 13.02 -0.12
C PHE A 21 -6.69 13.78 -1.26
N ASP A 22 -7.15 14.98 -1.54
CA ASP A 22 -6.64 15.87 -2.59
C ASP A 22 -6.38 17.30 -2.09
N ASP A 23 -6.72 17.56 -0.82
CA ASP A 23 -6.39 18.84 -0.18
C ASP A 23 -4.89 18.97 0.11
N ALA A 24 -4.42 20.21 0.19
CA ALA A 24 -3.00 20.53 0.32
C ALA A 24 -2.36 19.96 1.60
N THR A 25 -3.10 19.89 2.70
CA THR A 25 -2.58 19.39 3.99
C THR A 25 -2.41 17.88 3.95
N SER A 26 -3.43 17.16 3.49
CA SER A 26 -3.40 15.71 3.39
C SER A 26 -2.36 15.23 2.39
N THR A 27 -2.31 15.83 1.20
CA THR A 27 -1.33 15.46 0.18
C THR A 27 0.10 15.75 0.62
N LEU A 28 0.34 16.85 1.36
CA LEU A 28 1.64 17.15 1.97
C LEU A 28 2.03 16.08 3.00
N ALA A 29 1.09 15.65 3.86
CA ALA A 29 1.33 14.61 4.86
C ALA A 29 1.72 13.26 4.23
N PHE A 30 1.13 12.93 3.07
CA PHE A 30 1.49 11.74 2.30
C PHE A 30 2.71 11.94 1.37
N GLY A 31 3.29 13.12 1.31
CA GLY A 31 4.39 13.47 0.41
C GLY A 31 5.75 12.87 0.79
N THR A 32 5.87 12.21 1.95
CA THR A 32 7.10 11.59 2.43
C THR A 32 6.86 10.12 2.80
N ASP A 33 7.90 9.32 2.73
CA ASP A 33 7.99 7.99 3.35
C ASP A 33 9.12 8.02 4.43
N ALA A 34 9.75 6.92 4.77
CA ALA A 34 10.87 6.89 5.72
C ALA A 34 12.19 7.41 5.12
N SER A 35 12.22 7.78 3.84
CA SER A 35 13.35 8.42 3.18
C SER A 35 13.37 9.93 3.42
N PHE A 36 14.43 10.59 2.97
CA PHE A 36 14.52 12.06 2.95
C PHE A 36 13.99 12.69 1.64
N TYR A 37 13.46 11.88 0.73
CA TYR A 37 12.83 12.37 -0.49
C TYR A 37 11.40 12.84 -0.24
N ARG A 38 10.91 13.73 -1.11
CA ARG A 38 9.53 14.23 -1.07
C ARG A 38 8.98 14.37 -2.49
N LEU A 39 7.80 13.79 -2.71
CA LEU A 39 6.95 14.03 -3.88
C LEU A 39 5.52 14.22 -3.38
N ILE A 40 4.90 15.34 -3.74
CA ILE A 40 3.52 15.64 -3.30
C ILE A 40 2.54 14.98 -4.28
N PRO A 41 1.74 14.00 -3.84
CA PRO A 41 0.74 13.39 -4.70
C PRO A 41 -0.38 14.39 -5.01
N LYS A 42 -1.01 14.24 -6.16
CA LYS A 42 -2.19 15.03 -6.57
C LYS A 42 -3.48 14.45 -6.04
N LEU A 43 -3.46 13.16 -5.76
CA LEU A 43 -4.55 12.42 -5.15
C LEU A 43 -3.97 11.26 -4.36
N VAL A 44 -4.43 11.09 -3.14
CA VAL A 44 -4.21 9.88 -2.35
C VAL A 44 -5.52 9.14 -2.24
N VAL A 45 -5.50 7.84 -2.49
CA VAL A 45 -6.66 6.97 -2.33
C VAL A 45 -6.33 5.84 -1.37
N ARG A 46 -7.19 5.60 -0.37
CA ARG A 46 -7.08 4.47 0.54
C ARG A 46 -8.00 3.36 0.04
N VAL A 47 -7.42 2.22 -0.33
CA VAL A 47 -8.15 1.07 -0.87
C VAL A 47 -8.38 0.01 0.20
N GLU A 48 -9.56 -0.62 0.18
CA GLU A 48 -9.98 -1.62 1.16
C GLU A 48 -10.29 -2.99 0.53
N SER A 49 -10.26 -3.10 -0.80
CA SER A 49 -10.54 -4.34 -1.50
C SER A 49 -9.73 -4.49 -2.80
N GLU A 50 -9.62 -5.73 -3.27
CA GLU A 50 -8.99 -6.05 -4.57
C GLU A 50 -9.78 -5.41 -5.72
N ASP A 51 -11.10 -5.38 -5.67
CA ASP A 51 -11.94 -4.79 -6.70
C ASP A 51 -11.67 -3.28 -6.86
N GLU A 52 -11.48 -2.56 -5.75
CA GLU A 52 -11.09 -1.15 -5.79
C GLU A 52 -9.72 -0.96 -6.46
N VAL A 53 -8.75 -1.82 -6.14
CA VAL A 53 -7.42 -1.78 -6.76
C VAL A 53 -7.50 -2.05 -8.26
N VAL A 54 -8.23 -3.10 -8.67
CA VAL A 54 -8.43 -3.45 -10.08
C VAL A 54 -9.12 -2.31 -10.82
N GLY A 55 -10.19 -1.73 -10.24
CA GLY A 55 -10.89 -0.59 -10.82
C GLY A 55 -9.95 0.61 -11.02
N LEU A 56 -9.19 1.00 -10.00
CA LEU A 56 -8.23 2.11 -10.10
C LEU A 56 -7.15 1.85 -11.15
N LEU A 57 -6.63 0.63 -11.26
CA LEU A 57 -5.63 0.27 -12.27
C LEU A 57 -6.20 0.36 -13.69
N HIS A 58 -7.45 -0.05 -13.91
CA HIS A 58 -8.11 0.12 -15.20
C HIS A 58 -8.28 1.59 -15.57
N LEU A 59 -8.71 2.44 -14.60
CA LEU A 59 -8.81 3.89 -14.82
C LEU A 59 -7.44 4.50 -15.12
N ALA A 60 -6.42 4.14 -14.34
CA ALA A 60 -5.06 4.63 -14.50
C ALA A 60 -4.48 4.26 -15.88
N GLN A 61 -4.71 3.03 -16.34
CA GLN A 61 -4.28 2.55 -17.66
C GLN A 61 -5.02 3.30 -18.79
N ARG A 62 -6.35 3.41 -18.71
CA ARG A 62 -7.17 4.12 -19.69
C ARG A 62 -6.72 5.57 -19.88
N ASP A 63 -6.50 6.28 -18.78
CA ASP A 63 -6.24 7.71 -18.75
C ASP A 63 -4.74 8.04 -18.70
N ARG A 64 -3.88 7.01 -18.73
CA ARG A 64 -2.40 7.12 -18.66
C ARG A 64 -1.94 7.89 -17.41
N VAL A 65 -2.55 7.61 -16.28
CA VAL A 65 -2.22 8.21 -14.99
C VAL A 65 -1.21 7.33 -14.25
N PRO A 66 -0.01 7.85 -13.91
CA PRO A 66 0.94 7.11 -13.08
C PRO A 66 0.38 6.86 -11.68
N VAL A 67 0.59 5.66 -11.16
CA VAL A 67 0.19 5.28 -9.80
C VAL A 67 1.37 4.70 -9.04
N THR A 68 1.41 4.95 -7.74
CA THR A 68 2.38 4.36 -6.81
C THR A 68 1.62 3.71 -5.66
N PHE A 69 2.00 2.50 -5.28
CA PHE A 69 1.43 1.83 -4.11
C PHE A 69 2.24 2.12 -2.85
N ARG A 70 1.53 2.30 -1.73
CA ARG A 70 2.11 2.40 -0.40
C ARG A 70 1.45 1.41 0.54
N ALA A 71 2.25 0.52 1.14
CA ALA A 71 1.82 -0.32 2.25
C ALA A 71 2.04 0.42 3.59
N ALA A 72 3.25 0.39 4.15
CA ALA A 72 3.60 1.09 5.40
C ALA A 72 4.42 2.38 5.19
N GLY A 73 4.99 2.58 4.00
CA GLY A 73 5.84 3.73 3.74
C GLY A 73 7.21 3.69 4.45
N THR A 74 7.73 2.51 4.72
CA THR A 74 9.03 2.31 5.42
C THR A 74 10.24 2.29 4.49
N SER A 75 10.07 2.62 3.20
CA SER A 75 11.16 2.71 2.24
C SER A 75 12.15 3.81 2.61
N LEU A 76 13.45 3.51 2.56
CA LEU A 76 14.54 4.49 2.73
C LEU A 76 15.00 5.11 1.39
N SER A 77 14.42 4.67 0.26
CA SER A 77 14.82 5.04 -1.09
C SER A 77 13.74 5.81 -1.87
N GLY A 78 12.68 6.28 -1.20
CA GLY A 78 11.62 7.05 -1.85
C GLY A 78 10.70 6.23 -2.76
N GLN A 79 10.58 4.93 -2.54
CA GLN A 79 9.77 4.04 -3.40
C GLN A 79 8.27 4.16 -3.15
N ALA A 80 7.87 4.70 -1.98
CA ALA A 80 6.48 4.82 -1.56
C ALA A 80 5.94 6.26 -1.61
N ILE A 81 6.50 7.11 -2.45
CA ILE A 81 6.05 8.48 -2.72
C ILE A 81 5.64 8.65 -4.19
N SER A 82 4.83 9.65 -4.49
CA SER A 82 4.31 9.91 -5.84
C SER A 82 4.12 11.41 -6.07
N ASP A 83 4.27 11.83 -7.31
CA ASP A 83 3.85 13.15 -7.79
C ASP A 83 2.54 13.09 -8.60
N SER A 84 1.87 11.94 -8.60
CA SER A 84 0.62 11.66 -9.29
C SER A 84 -0.42 11.06 -8.33
N VAL A 85 -0.80 9.81 -8.50
CA VAL A 85 -1.74 9.12 -7.60
C VAL A 85 -0.99 8.18 -6.67
N LEU A 86 -1.22 8.33 -5.37
CA LEU A 86 -0.71 7.43 -4.33
C LEU A 86 -1.85 6.52 -3.84
N ILE A 87 -1.72 5.22 -4.06
CA ILE A 87 -2.67 4.21 -3.59
C ILE A 87 -2.15 3.63 -2.28
N VAL A 88 -2.87 3.86 -1.18
CA VAL A 88 -2.50 3.45 0.17
C VAL A 88 -3.38 2.29 0.60
N LEU A 89 -2.79 1.24 1.18
CA LEU A 89 -3.57 0.14 1.75
C LEU A 89 -4.31 0.60 3.01
N GLY A 90 -5.61 0.38 3.06
CA GLY A 90 -6.44 0.59 4.23
C GLY A 90 -6.32 -0.54 5.27
N ASP A 91 -7.32 -0.67 6.13
CA ASP A 91 -7.24 -1.57 7.30
C ASP A 91 -7.72 -3.00 7.00
N ASN A 92 -8.47 -3.21 5.90
CA ASN A 92 -9.05 -4.51 5.56
C ASN A 92 -8.06 -5.53 4.95
N TRP A 93 -6.78 -5.19 4.86
CA TRP A 93 -5.73 -6.02 4.25
C TRP A 93 -4.94 -6.85 5.27
N GLY A 94 -5.58 -7.27 6.38
CA GLY A 94 -4.94 -8.00 7.48
C GLY A 94 -5.16 -9.51 7.47
N GLY A 95 -5.72 -10.10 6.41
CA GLY A 95 -6.05 -11.52 6.33
C GLY A 95 -4.83 -12.44 6.35
N LYS A 96 -5.00 -13.61 6.97
CA LYS A 96 -3.99 -14.68 7.05
C LYS A 96 -4.62 -16.06 6.91
N GLU A 97 -3.87 -17.00 6.38
CA GLU A 97 -4.18 -18.43 6.37
C GLU A 97 -2.89 -19.22 6.61
N ILE A 98 -2.87 -20.07 7.65
CA ILE A 98 -1.72 -20.94 7.98
C ILE A 98 -2.07 -22.36 7.57
N ARG A 99 -1.17 -23.04 6.85
CA ARG A 99 -1.33 -24.40 6.36
C ARG A 99 -0.13 -25.27 6.78
N GLY A 100 -0.34 -26.59 6.82
CA GLY A 100 0.72 -27.57 7.08
C GLY A 100 1.47 -27.34 8.40
N GLN A 101 0.75 -26.95 9.48
CA GLN A 101 1.38 -26.68 10.79
C GLN A 101 2.52 -25.64 10.67
N GLY A 102 2.25 -24.53 9.96
CA GLY A 102 3.20 -23.43 9.78
C GLY A 102 4.19 -23.62 8.63
N GLU A 103 4.06 -24.66 7.80
CA GLU A 103 4.91 -24.82 6.61
C GLU A 103 4.63 -23.78 5.54
N GLN A 104 3.38 -23.34 5.48
CA GLN A 104 2.96 -22.28 4.57
C GLN A 104 2.09 -21.26 5.31
N ILE A 105 2.26 -19.99 4.97
CA ILE A 105 1.37 -18.92 5.40
C ILE A 105 0.99 -18.08 4.18
N ARG A 106 -0.31 -17.90 3.95
CA ARG A 106 -0.86 -16.95 3.00
C ARG A 106 -1.20 -15.67 3.77
N LEU A 107 -0.76 -14.53 3.26
CA LEU A 107 -0.92 -13.23 3.91
C LEU A 107 -1.48 -12.22 2.93
N GLN A 108 -2.35 -11.34 3.41
CA GLN A 108 -2.70 -10.13 2.70
C GLN A 108 -1.60 -9.07 2.86
N PRO A 109 -1.48 -8.12 1.90
CA PRO A 109 -0.37 -7.18 1.84
C PRO A 109 -0.30 -6.17 3.00
N GLY A 110 -1.39 -5.99 3.77
CA GLY A 110 -1.45 -5.08 4.91
C GLY A 110 -0.94 -5.66 6.23
N VAL A 111 -0.67 -6.96 6.30
CA VAL A 111 -0.12 -7.61 7.49
C VAL A 111 1.29 -7.08 7.79
N ILE A 112 1.57 -6.76 9.05
CA ILE A 112 2.92 -6.38 9.50
C ILE A 112 3.80 -7.63 9.59
N GLY A 113 5.06 -7.56 9.16
CA GLY A 113 5.97 -8.70 9.15
C GLY A 113 6.13 -9.37 10.52
N ALA A 114 6.27 -8.60 11.60
CA ALA A 114 6.34 -9.12 12.95
C ALA A 114 5.06 -9.86 13.40
N GLN A 115 3.88 -9.45 12.92
CA GLN A 115 2.63 -10.18 13.19
C GLN A 115 2.64 -11.57 12.52
N ALA A 116 3.13 -11.67 11.29
CA ALA A 116 3.29 -12.95 10.62
C ALA A 116 4.22 -13.88 11.42
N ASN A 117 5.33 -13.37 11.92
CA ASN A 117 6.26 -14.11 12.78
C ASN A 117 5.61 -14.56 14.09
N ALA A 118 4.84 -13.67 14.74
CA ALA A 118 4.12 -14.01 15.97
C ALA A 118 3.12 -15.18 15.77
N TRP A 119 2.42 -15.20 14.62
CA TRP A 119 1.50 -16.29 14.29
C TRP A 119 2.21 -17.62 13.95
N LEU A 120 3.45 -17.56 13.47
CA LEU A 120 4.25 -18.75 13.13
C LEU A 120 5.07 -19.27 14.34
N ALA A 121 5.29 -18.44 15.36
CA ALA A 121 6.07 -18.79 16.54
C ALA A 121 5.61 -20.08 17.26
N PRO A 122 4.29 -20.35 17.43
CA PRO A 122 3.83 -21.60 18.04
C PRO A 122 4.26 -22.86 17.28
N PHE A 123 4.59 -22.74 15.98
CA PHE A 123 5.08 -23.82 15.14
C PHE A 123 6.62 -23.86 15.07
N GLY A 124 7.34 -23.01 15.85
CA GLY A 124 8.78 -22.87 15.79
C GLY A 124 9.30 -22.30 14.47
N ARG A 125 8.50 -21.50 13.77
CA ARG A 125 8.78 -20.96 12.42
C ARG A 125 8.67 -19.44 12.38
N LYS A 126 9.26 -18.83 11.34
CA LYS A 126 9.10 -17.42 10.95
C LYS A 126 9.07 -17.29 9.43
N ILE A 127 8.67 -16.14 8.90
CA ILE A 127 8.85 -15.83 7.47
C ILE A 127 10.34 -15.69 7.14
N GLY A 128 10.71 -15.97 5.88
CA GLY A 128 12.10 -15.84 5.42
C GLY A 128 12.63 -14.41 5.44
N PRO A 129 11.90 -13.42 4.87
CA PRO A 129 12.32 -12.02 4.90
C PRO A 129 12.45 -11.47 6.33
N ASP A 130 13.56 -10.74 6.59
CA ASP A 130 13.83 -10.18 7.92
C ASP A 130 14.39 -8.73 7.80
N PRO A 131 13.63 -7.79 7.23
CA PRO A 131 14.07 -6.41 7.11
C PRO A 131 14.19 -5.74 8.47
N ALA A 132 15.09 -4.76 8.62
CA ALA A 132 15.28 -3.99 9.85
C ALA A 132 13.98 -3.35 10.37
N SER A 133 13.05 -3.05 9.48
CA SER A 133 11.72 -2.48 9.80
C SER A 133 10.64 -3.54 10.07
N ILE A 134 10.98 -4.80 10.37
CA ILE A 134 10.02 -5.92 10.50
C ILE A 134 8.84 -5.61 11.44
N ASN A 135 9.04 -4.78 12.44
CA ASN A 135 8.00 -4.38 13.39
C ASN A 135 7.02 -3.32 12.84
N ALA A 136 7.30 -2.73 11.69
CA ALA A 136 6.50 -1.66 11.11
C ALA A 136 6.14 -1.90 9.63
N CYS A 137 7.03 -2.56 8.86
CA CYS A 137 6.79 -2.82 7.44
C CYS A 137 5.67 -3.85 7.24
N LYS A 138 4.92 -3.65 6.15
CA LYS A 138 3.83 -4.53 5.74
C LYS A 138 4.30 -5.50 4.66
N ILE A 139 3.66 -6.67 4.59
CA ILE A 139 4.01 -7.76 3.64
C ILE A 139 4.04 -7.26 2.19
N GLY A 140 3.12 -6.40 1.77
CA GLY A 140 3.13 -5.84 0.42
C GLY A 140 4.43 -5.08 0.08
N GLY A 141 4.95 -4.30 1.04
CA GLY A 141 6.23 -3.62 0.90
C GLY A 141 7.43 -4.57 0.91
N ILE A 142 7.41 -5.58 1.79
CA ILE A 142 8.46 -6.62 1.88
C ILE A 142 8.59 -7.34 0.53
N VAL A 143 7.47 -7.77 -0.06
CA VAL A 143 7.44 -8.48 -1.36
C VAL A 143 7.88 -7.55 -2.50
N ALA A 144 7.36 -6.32 -2.56
CA ALA A 144 7.69 -5.37 -3.61
C ALA A 144 9.18 -4.96 -3.61
N ASN A 145 9.80 -4.96 -2.44
CA ASN A 145 11.21 -4.61 -2.26
C ASN A 145 12.15 -5.84 -2.32
N ASN A 146 11.60 -7.04 -2.44
CA ASN A 146 12.34 -8.30 -2.43
C ASN A 146 13.29 -8.42 -1.22
N ALA A 147 12.80 -8.03 -0.04
CA ALA A 147 13.56 -7.95 1.21
C ALA A 147 13.60 -9.30 1.95
#